data_84623e3ace3ca51174d30b30c40b25a3
#
_entry.id   84623e3ace3ca51174d30b30c40b25a3
#
_cell.length_a   1.000
_cell.length_b   1.000
_cell.length_c   1.000
_cell.angle_alpha   90.00
_cell.angle_beta   90.00
_cell.angle_gamma   90.00
#
_symmetry.space_group_name_H-M   'P 1'
#
loop_
_entity.id
_entity.type
_entity.pdbx_description
1 polymer ?
#
loop_
_entity_poly.entity_id
_entity_poly.type
_entity_poly.pdbx_seq_one_letter_code
_entity_poly.pdbx_strand_id
1 'polypeptide(L)'
;MIRKLSEADRSRVLDYLYKDASLNIFIIGDIEEFGFEQDFQSIYAEFDQESNYKSVLLFYRENVVYYSHIDHFNLEWISILNEKKFDYFNGRLALMELIHPHFKDFDFKEMYFAEALNIESLESDESLHLMKLKTREDATKIYYLLETVDEFNVNSQELDYFIEGKMKGLNMSSTYYLEENNKAVSTVATTAETTINAMVVGVATKESSRNRGLATKLMIHLMNEYKQKNKYLCLFYDNPKAGAIYKRLGFKDTEKWVMMTKR
;
A
#
# COMPACT_ATOMS: atom_id res chain seq x y z
N MET A 1 22.09 18.33 -3.69
CA MET A 1 22.95 17.11 -3.82
C MET A 1 22.11 15.88 -3.57
N ILE A 2 22.19 14.90 -4.47
CA ILE A 2 21.48 13.61 -4.31
C ILE A 2 22.49 12.52 -3.98
N ARG A 3 22.16 11.63 -3.02
CA ARG A 3 22.97 10.45 -2.71
C ARG A 3 22.14 9.27 -2.22
N LYS A 4 22.68 8.05 -2.32
CA LYS A 4 22.16 6.86 -1.68
C LYS A 4 22.26 7.00 -0.16
N LEU A 5 21.21 6.55 0.55
CA LEU A 5 21.17 6.48 2.01
C LEU A 5 21.75 5.16 2.52
N SER A 6 22.13 5.15 3.77
CA SER A 6 22.65 4.01 4.51
C SER A 6 22.04 3.94 5.91
N GLU A 7 22.40 2.92 6.68
CA GLU A 7 21.92 2.78 8.06
C GLU A 7 22.24 3.98 8.96
N ALA A 8 23.33 4.71 8.68
CA ALA A 8 23.68 5.94 9.39
C ALA A 8 22.65 7.07 9.22
N ASP A 9 21.82 7.00 8.17
CA ASP A 9 20.79 8.01 7.87
C ASP A 9 19.42 7.68 8.49
N ARG A 10 19.22 6.47 9.06
CA ARG A 10 17.94 5.93 9.51
C ARG A 10 17.12 6.90 10.34
N SER A 11 17.65 7.38 11.44
CA SER A 11 16.89 8.27 12.33
C SER A 11 16.45 9.54 11.62
N ARG A 12 17.36 10.21 10.92
CA ARG A 12 17.07 11.49 10.25
C ARG A 12 16.09 11.35 9.09
N VAL A 13 16.19 10.27 8.30
CA VAL A 13 15.25 10.07 7.19
C VAL A 13 13.88 9.68 7.70
N LEU A 14 13.78 8.86 8.74
CA LEU A 14 12.50 8.54 9.37
C LEU A 14 11.84 9.79 9.98
N ASP A 15 12.59 10.66 10.66
CA ASP A 15 12.07 11.94 11.18
C ASP A 15 11.49 12.82 10.05
N TYR A 16 12.11 12.79 8.88
CA TYR A 16 11.60 13.52 7.71
C TYR A 16 10.32 12.87 7.14
N LEU A 17 10.30 11.55 7.01
CA LEU A 17 9.18 10.80 6.42
C LEU A 17 7.95 10.75 7.33
N TYR A 18 8.14 10.70 8.65
CA TYR A 18 7.06 10.69 9.62
C TYR A 18 6.24 11.98 9.68
N LYS A 19 6.69 13.07 9.06
CA LYS A 19 5.88 14.29 8.91
C LYS A 19 4.60 14.04 8.14
N ASP A 20 4.64 13.10 7.17
CA ASP A 20 3.50 12.65 6.36
C ASP A 20 3.49 11.11 6.34
N ALA A 21 3.40 10.50 7.54
CA ALA A 21 3.64 9.08 7.75
C ALA A 21 2.78 8.15 6.88
N SER A 22 1.52 8.51 6.63
CA SER A 22 0.62 7.72 5.79
C SER A 22 1.04 7.72 4.33
N LEU A 23 1.42 8.89 3.81
CA LEU A 23 1.88 9.02 2.42
C LEU A 23 3.23 8.32 2.21
N ASN A 24 4.00 8.18 3.27
CA ASN A 24 5.32 7.55 3.27
C ASN A 24 5.30 6.10 3.74
N ILE A 25 4.12 5.49 3.90
CA ILE A 25 3.98 4.16 4.49
C ILE A 25 4.86 3.10 3.83
N PHE A 26 5.01 3.13 2.50
CA PHE A 26 5.89 2.19 1.79
C PHE A 26 7.35 2.43 2.09
N ILE A 27 7.81 3.70 2.06
CA ILE A 27 9.21 4.03 2.33
C ILE A 27 9.56 3.72 3.78
N ILE A 28 8.69 4.12 4.72
CA ILE A 28 8.88 3.86 6.16
C ILE A 28 8.87 2.36 6.43
N GLY A 29 7.86 1.63 5.92
CA GLY A 29 7.72 0.20 6.13
C GLY A 29 8.92 -0.58 5.61
N ASP A 30 9.42 -0.24 4.42
CA ASP A 30 10.59 -0.88 3.84
C ASP A 30 11.88 -0.57 4.62
N ILE A 31 12.01 0.66 5.16
CA ILE A 31 13.15 1.00 6.04
C ILE A 31 13.06 0.22 7.36
N GLU A 32 11.89 0.16 7.99
CA GLU A 32 11.69 -0.52 9.26
C GLU A 32 11.94 -2.03 9.14
N GLU A 33 11.43 -2.65 8.05
CA GLU A 33 11.48 -4.10 7.86
C GLU A 33 12.82 -4.59 7.30
N PHE A 34 13.36 -3.90 6.27
CA PHE A 34 14.49 -4.39 5.48
C PHE A 34 15.77 -3.58 5.67
N GLY A 35 15.69 -2.36 6.22
CA GLY A 35 16.84 -1.46 6.36
C GLY A 35 17.31 -0.91 5.01
N PHE A 36 18.61 -0.73 4.85
CA PHE A 36 19.20 -0.06 3.68
C PHE A 36 20.09 -0.97 2.82
N GLU A 37 20.50 -2.11 3.34
CA GLU A 37 21.50 -3.00 2.72
C GLU A 37 20.85 -4.23 2.06
N GLN A 38 19.96 -4.00 1.09
CA GLN A 38 19.26 -5.05 0.34
C GLN A 38 19.52 -4.92 -1.15
N ASP A 39 19.63 -6.05 -1.85
CA ASP A 39 19.82 -6.08 -3.31
C ASP A 39 18.54 -5.66 -4.07
N PHE A 40 17.38 -5.91 -3.48
CA PHE A 40 16.06 -5.63 -4.09
C PHE A 40 15.56 -4.22 -3.80
N GLN A 41 16.23 -3.44 -2.92
CA GLN A 41 15.84 -2.06 -2.65
C GLN A 41 17.04 -1.11 -2.58
N SER A 42 16.77 0.15 -2.84
CA SER A 42 17.72 1.24 -2.57
C SER A 42 16.97 2.53 -2.34
N ILE A 43 17.45 3.29 -1.37
CA ILE A 43 16.84 4.54 -0.95
C ILE A 43 17.83 5.66 -1.20
N TYR A 44 17.36 6.71 -1.85
CA TYR A 44 18.14 7.91 -2.15
C TYR A 44 17.43 9.12 -1.55
N ALA A 45 18.19 10.16 -1.26
CA ALA A 45 17.63 11.43 -0.84
C ALA A 45 18.35 12.61 -1.49
N GLU A 46 17.57 13.67 -1.72
CA GLU A 46 18.05 14.98 -2.08
C GLU A 46 18.19 15.84 -0.83
N PHE A 47 19.28 16.59 -0.77
CA PHE A 47 19.60 17.50 0.32
C PHE A 47 19.77 18.93 -0.22
N ASP A 48 19.39 19.92 0.59
CA ASP A 48 19.73 21.32 0.36
C ASP A 48 21.19 21.63 0.75
N GLN A 49 21.57 22.91 0.71
CA GLN A 49 22.91 23.35 1.07
C GLN A 49 23.22 23.20 2.57
N GLU A 50 22.18 23.16 3.41
CA GLU A 50 22.28 23.01 4.87
C GLU A 50 22.17 21.54 5.30
N SER A 51 22.15 20.61 4.34
CA SER A 51 21.97 19.16 4.55
C SER A 51 20.61 18.76 5.11
N ASN A 52 19.55 19.56 4.89
CA ASN A 52 18.18 19.15 5.17
C ASN A 52 17.62 18.32 4.02
N TYR A 53 16.73 17.37 4.33
CA TYR A 53 16.04 16.56 3.33
C TYR A 53 15.05 17.42 2.52
N LYS A 54 15.13 17.35 1.20
CA LYS A 54 14.17 17.93 0.25
C LYS A 54 13.23 16.89 -0.32
N SER A 55 13.78 15.74 -0.67
CA SER A 55 12.99 14.63 -1.22
C SER A 55 13.67 13.30 -0.94
N VAL A 56 12.87 12.22 -0.99
CA VAL A 56 13.31 10.83 -0.84
C VAL A 56 12.73 10.00 -1.97
N LEU A 57 13.53 9.07 -2.49
CA LEU A 57 13.14 8.14 -3.54
C LEU A 57 13.52 6.72 -3.13
N LEU A 58 12.52 5.84 -3.10
CA LEU A 58 12.67 4.40 -2.87
C LEU A 58 12.58 3.67 -4.21
N PHE A 59 13.55 2.81 -4.49
CA PHE A 59 13.41 1.70 -5.42
C PHE A 59 13.17 0.43 -4.61
N TYR A 60 12.09 -0.25 -4.89
CA TYR A 60 11.76 -1.55 -4.33
C TYR A 60 11.36 -2.50 -5.46
N ARG A 61 12.26 -3.42 -5.85
CA ARG A 61 12.10 -4.27 -7.04
C ARG A 61 11.77 -3.41 -8.26
N GLU A 62 10.63 -3.66 -8.92
CA GLU A 62 10.14 -2.90 -10.08
C GLU A 62 9.34 -1.65 -9.71
N ASN A 63 9.21 -1.33 -8.42
CA ASN A 63 8.46 -0.18 -7.93
C ASN A 63 9.38 0.98 -7.54
N VAL A 64 8.93 2.19 -7.88
CA VAL A 64 9.53 3.44 -7.42
C VAL A 64 8.50 4.23 -6.65
N VAL A 65 8.88 4.79 -5.51
CA VAL A 65 8.07 5.73 -4.73
C VAL A 65 8.89 7.00 -4.51
N TYR A 66 8.32 8.14 -4.89
CA TYR A 66 8.93 9.45 -4.68
C TYR A 66 8.11 10.28 -3.70
N TYR A 67 8.81 10.88 -2.77
CA TYR A 67 8.24 11.78 -1.79
C TYR A 67 9.05 13.07 -1.66
N SER A 68 8.34 14.19 -1.60
CA SER A 68 8.82 15.48 -1.11
C SER A 68 7.71 16.10 -0.27
N HIS A 69 8.08 16.73 0.86
CA HIS A 69 7.11 17.42 1.72
C HIS A 69 6.51 18.65 1.03
N ILE A 70 7.23 19.22 0.08
CA ILE A 70 6.80 20.32 -0.80
C ILE A 70 6.63 19.81 -2.23
N ASP A 71 5.91 20.55 -3.08
CA ASP A 71 5.75 20.22 -4.49
C ASP A 71 7.02 20.55 -5.27
N HIS A 72 8.00 19.65 -5.19
CA HIS A 72 9.34 19.81 -5.73
C HIS A 72 9.83 18.53 -6.40
N PHE A 73 10.37 18.65 -7.60
CA PHE A 73 11.08 17.60 -8.30
C PHE A 73 12.36 18.16 -8.94
N ASN A 74 13.51 17.62 -8.54
CA ASN A 74 14.80 17.99 -9.14
C ASN A 74 15.07 17.12 -10.38
N LEU A 75 15.35 17.73 -11.51
CA LEU A 75 15.64 17.03 -12.77
C LEU A 75 16.87 16.11 -12.70
N GLU A 76 17.77 16.30 -11.74
CA GLU A 76 18.89 15.38 -11.50
C GLU A 76 18.41 13.95 -11.15
N TRP A 77 17.18 13.79 -10.61
CA TRP A 77 16.57 12.48 -10.37
C TRP A 77 16.41 11.64 -11.64
N ILE A 78 16.21 12.28 -12.79
CA ILE A 78 16.01 11.59 -14.08
C ILE A 78 17.24 10.73 -14.42
N SER A 79 18.45 11.21 -14.11
CA SER A 79 19.67 10.42 -14.34
C SER A 79 19.66 9.12 -13.52
N ILE A 80 19.32 9.22 -12.24
CA ILE A 80 19.27 8.07 -11.31
C ILE A 80 18.15 7.10 -11.70
N LEU A 81 16.98 7.63 -12.09
CA LEU A 81 15.85 6.83 -12.54
C LEU A 81 16.18 6.05 -13.83
N ASN A 82 16.92 6.65 -14.76
CA ASN A 82 17.31 6.00 -16.01
C ASN A 82 18.39 4.90 -15.83
N GLU A 83 19.08 4.88 -14.71
CA GLU A 83 20.07 3.82 -14.42
C GLU A 83 19.42 2.50 -13.99
N LYS A 84 18.12 2.51 -13.66
CA LYS A 84 17.39 1.35 -13.13
C LYS A 84 16.17 1.02 -13.96
N LYS A 85 15.83 -0.26 -14.00
CA LYS A 85 14.57 -0.72 -14.60
C LYS A 85 13.48 -0.71 -13.53
N PHE A 86 12.32 -0.16 -13.86
CA PHE A 86 11.12 -0.19 -13.04
C PHE A 86 9.88 -0.15 -13.95
N ASP A 87 8.78 -0.69 -13.43
CA ASP A 87 7.51 -0.77 -14.15
C ASP A 87 6.43 0.09 -13.51
N TYR A 88 6.63 0.48 -12.23
CA TYR A 88 5.68 1.29 -11.47
C TYR A 88 6.38 2.48 -10.84
N PHE A 89 5.76 3.66 -10.97
CA PHE A 89 6.24 4.89 -10.32
C PHE A 89 5.09 5.57 -9.60
N ASN A 90 5.23 5.75 -8.29
CA ASN A 90 4.15 6.12 -7.39
C ASN A 90 4.48 7.38 -6.58
N GLY A 91 3.45 8.19 -6.30
CA GLY A 91 3.59 9.39 -5.48
C GLY A 91 2.31 10.20 -5.37
N ARG A 92 2.35 11.30 -4.61
CA ARG A 92 1.26 12.28 -4.56
C ARG A 92 1.00 12.88 -5.94
N LEU A 93 -0.27 13.20 -6.24
CA LEU A 93 -0.69 13.77 -7.54
C LEU A 93 0.19 14.97 -7.93
N ALA A 94 0.33 15.96 -7.05
CA ALA A 94 1.10 17.18 -7.35
C ALA A 94 2.56 16.89 -7.73
N LEU A 95 3.20 15.87 -7.12
CA LEU A 95 4.56 15.47 -7.48
C LEU A 95 4.59 14.69 -8.80
N MET A 96 3.60 13.80 -9.02
CA MET A 96 3.56 12.97 -10.22
C MET A 96 3.20 13.78 -11.47
N GLU A 97 2.46 14.89 -11.34
CA GLU A 97 2.23 15.86 -12.43
C GLU A 97 3.53 16.56 -12.86
N LEU A 98 4.47 16.79 -11.94
CA LEU A 98 5.80 17.32 -12.28
C LEU A 98 6.69 16.28 -12.95
N ILE A 99 6.51 15.00 -12.61
CA ILE A 99 7.36 13.89 -13.05
C ILE A 99 6.90 13.31 -14.39
N HIS A 100 5.60 13.11 -14.58
CA HIS A 100 5.02 12.44 -15.74
C HIS A 100 5.45 13.00 -17.11
N PRO A 101 5.66 14.30 -17.31
CA PRO A 101 6.16 14.82 -18.58
C PRO A 101 7.48 14.23 -19.05
N HIS A 102 8.29 13.67 -18.13
CA HIS A 102 9.58 13.05 -18.39
C HIS A 102 9.51 11.54 -18.63
N PHE A 103 8.33 10.90 -18.38
CA PHE A 103 8.08 9.45 -18.49
C PHE A 103 6.83 9.18 -19.32
N LYS A 104 6.86 9.57 -20.61
CA LYS A 104 5.69 9.50 -21.51
C LYS A 104 5.28 8.08 -21.93
N ASP A 105 6.09 7.09 -21.66
CA ASP A 105 5.82 5.67 -21.86
C ASP A 105 5.10 5.01 -20.69
N PHE A 106 4.69 5.81 -19.70
CA PHE A 106 3.89 5.37 -18.57
C PHE A 106 2.44 5.84 -18.69
N ASP A 107 1.50 4.96 -18.36
CA ASP A 107 0.11 5.32 -18.11
C ASP A 107 -0.01 5.98 -16.73
N PHE A 108 -0.95 6.91 -16.58
CA PHE A 108 -1.11 7.73 -15.38
C PHE A 108 -2.49 7.45 -14.76
N LYS A 109 -2.53 6.77 -13.62
CA LYS A 109 -3.78 6.43 -12.93
C LYS A 109 -3.87 7.15 -11.59
N GLU A 110 -4.89 8.02 -11.45
CA GLU A 110 -5.21 8.69 -10.19
C GLU A 110 -6.08 7.81 -9.30
N MET A 111 -5.83 7.90 -7.99
CA MET A 111 -6.63 7.26 -6.94
C MET A 111 -6.84 8.23 -5.78
N TYR A 112 -7.89 8.03 -5.00
CA TYR A 112 -8.04 8.66 -3.70
C TYR A 112 -7.15 7.95 -2.69
N PHE A 113 -6.48 8.72 -1.85
CA PHE A 113 -5.81 8.24 -0.66
C PHE A 113 -6.65 8.63 0.56
N ALA A 114 -6.96 7.67 1.41
CA ALA A 114 -7.81 7.88 2.57
C ALA A 114 -7.21 7.25 3.83
N GLU A 115 -7.46 7.89 4.96
CA GLU A 115 -6.96 7.52 6.28
C GLU A 115 -8.08 7.41 7.31
N ALA A 116 -7.94 6.47 8.25
CA ALA A 116 -8.75 6.35 9.45
C ALA A 116 -7.86 6.54 10.67
N LEU A 117 -7.48 7.79 10.97
CA LEU A 117 -6.55 8.13 12.04
C LEU A 117 -7.10 7.80 13.45
N ASN A 118 -8.42 7.97 13.63
CA ASN A 118 -9.11 7.67 14.87
C ASN A 118 -10.10 6.54 14.63
N ILE A 119 -9.65 5.32 14.85
CA ILE A 119 -10.54 4.16 14.74
C ILE A 119 -11.40 4.10 16.00
N GLU A 120 -12.69 4.43 15.85
CA GLU A 120 -13.68 4.15 16.88
C GLU A 120 -13.91 2.64 16.99
N SER A 121 -14.29 2.14 18.17
CA SER A 121 -14.69 0.73 18.29
C SER A 121 -16.02 0.54 17.59
N LEU A 122 -16.02 -0.29 16.55
CA LEU A 122 -17.20 -0.64 15.81
C LEU A 122 -17.72 -2.00 16.30
N GLU A 123 -19.03 -2.15 16.36
CA GLU A 123 -19.63 -3.42 16.73
C GLU A 123 -19.27 -4.49 15.69
N SER A 124 -18.61 -5.55 16.14
CA SER A 124 -18.28 -6.71 15.32
C SER A 124 -19.43 -7.71 15.36
N ASP A 125 -19.70 -8.34 14.24
CA ASP A 125 -20.66 -9.45 14.15
C ASP A 125 -19.97 -10.73 14.61
N GLU A 126 -20.14 -11.09 15.87
CA GLU A 126 -19.56 -12.29 16.49
C GLU A 126 -20.08 -13.61 15.86
N SER A 127 -21.22 -13.56 15.17
CA SER A 127 -21.76 -14.73 14.45
C SER A 127 -21.02 -15.06 13.15
N LEU A 128 -20.12 -14.16 12.72
CA LEU A 128 -19.41 -14.30 11.46
C LEU A 128 -18.27 -15.33 11.59
N HIS A 129 -18.34 -16.41 10.82
CA HIS A 129 -17.22 -17.35 10.73
C HIS A 129 -16.07 -16.77 9.88
N LEU A 130 -15.25 -15.97 10.55
CA LEU A 130 -14.16 -15.25 9.95
C LEU A 130 -12.89 -16.12 9.94
N MET A 131 -12.29 -16.29 8.78
CA MET A 131 -11.06 -17.04 8.58
C MET A 131 -9.87 -16.10 8.48
N LYS A 132 -8.75 -16.45 9.14
CA LYS A 132 -7.44 -15.77 8.94
C LYS A 132 -6.58 -16.62 8.05
N LEU A 133 -5.93 -16.03 7.06
CA LEU A 133 -4.95 -16.70 6.21
C LEU A 133 -3.79 -17.24 7.05
N LYS A 134 -3.56 -18.55 6.98
CA LYS A 134 -2.48 -19.27 7.68
C LYS A 134 -1.81 -20.31 6.81
N THR A 135 -2.50 -20.81 5.81
CA THR A 135 -2.07 -21.96 5.00
C THR A 135 -2.02 -21.63 3.52
N ARG A 136 -1.33 -22.47 2.75
CA ARG A 136 -1.35 -22.42 1.28
C ARG A 136 -2.75 -22.61 0.71
N GLU A 137 -3.61 -23.43 1.36
CA GLU A 137 -4.99 -23.62 0.97
C GLU A 137 -5.80 -22.33 1.12
N ASP A 138 -5.64 -21.60 2.24
CA ASP A 138 -6.28 -20.29 2.43
C ASP A 138 -5.85 -19.31 1.34
N ALA A 139 -4.55 -19.26 1.03
CA ALA A 139 -4.03 -18.40 -0.03
C ALA A 139 -4.60 -18.77 -1.41
N THR A 140 -4.77 -20.07 -1.68
CA THR A 140 -5.38 -20.57 -2.91
C THR A 140 -6.85 -20.13 -3.03
N LYS A 141 -7.64 -20.24 -1.96
CA LYS A 141 -9.03 -19.76 -1.93
C LYS A 141 -9.14 -18.27 -2.20
N ILE A 142 -8.24 -17.50 -1.60
CA ILE A 142 -8.19 -16.03 -1.80
C ILE A 142 -7.79 -15.69 -3.25
N TYR A 143 -6.81 -16.38 -3.82
CA TYR A 143 -6.43 -16.21 -5.23
C TYR A 143 -7.63 -16.36 -6.16
N TYR A 144 -8.35 -17.48 -6.06
CA TYR A 144 -9.52 -17.72 -6.90
C TYR A 144 -10.67 -16.74 -6.66
N LEU A 145 -10.81 -16.17 -5.45
CA LEU A 145 -11.74 -15.08 -5.23
C LEU A 145 -11.29 -13.82 -6.01
N LEU A 146 -10.04 -13.41 -5.87
CA LEU A 146 -9.50 -12.21 -6.51
C LEU A 146 -9.55 -12.31 -8.05
N GLU A 147 -9.34 -13.51 -8.61
CA GLU A 147 -9.47 -13.80 -10.04
C GLU A 147 -10.89 -13.51 -10.59
N THR A 148 -11.93 -13.56 -9.73
CA THR A 148 -13.31 -13.24 -10.12
C THR A 148 -13.64 -11.75 -10.06
N VAL A 149 -12.69 -10.89 -9.70
CA VAL A 149 -12.90 -9.45 -9.46
C VAL A 149 -11.99 -8.66 -10.38
N ASP A 150 -12.56 -8.01 -11.39
CA ASP A 150 -11.83 -7.35 -12.49
C ASP A 150 -10.82 -6.30 -12.03
N GLU A 151 -11.07 -5.65 -10.87
CA GLU A 151 -10.16 -4.66 -10.28
C GLU A 151 -8.83 -5.26 -9.81
N PHE A 152 -8.76 -6.58 -9.58
CA PHE A 152 -7.54 -7.29 -9.19
C PHE A 152 -7.00 -8.08 -10.38
N ASN A 153 -5.98 -7.55 -11.03
CA ASN A 153 -5.36 -8.21 -12.20
C ASN A 153 -4.44 -9.38 -11.76
N VAL A 154 -4.99 -10.32 -10.97
CA VAL A 154 -4.23 -11.51 -10.53
C VAL A 154 -4.01 -12.53 -11.65
N ASN A 155 -4.77 -12.46 -12.75
CA ASN A 155 -4.61 -13.33 -13.92
C ASN A 155 -3.23 -13.20 -14.60
N SER A 156 -2.48 -12.13 -14.33
CA SER A 156 -1.10 -11.94 -14.78
C SER A 156 -0.07 -12.62 -13.87
N GLN A 157 -0.47 -13.09 -12.69
CA GLN A 157 0.40 -13.76 -11.73
C GLN A 157 0.12 -15.26 -11.72
N GLU A 158 1.17 -16.06 -11.77
CA GLU A 158 1.05 -17.50 -11.54
C GLU A 158 0.59 -17.76 -10.09
N LEU A 159 -0.32 -18.72 -9.93
CA LEU A 159 -0.89 -19.12 -8.64
C LEU A 159 0.21 -19.39 -7.59
N ASP A 160 1.25 -20.13 -7.96
CA ASP A 160 2.33 -20.45 -7.03
C ASP A 160 3.09 -19.19 -6.57
N TYR A 161 3.32 -18.23 -7.46
CA TYR A 161 3.96 -16.96 -7.09
C TYR A 161 3.11 -16.17 -6.09
N PHE A 162 1.81 -16.10 -6.31
CA PHE A 162 0.87 -15.46 -5.37
C PHE A 162 0.90 -16.15 -4.00
N ILE A 163 0.80 -17.50 -3.97
CA ILE A 163 0.81 -18.27 -2.73
C ILE A 163 2.12 -18.04 -1.97
N GLU A 164 3.27 -18.15 -2.64
CA GLU A 164 4.58 -17.91 -2.01
C GLU A 164 4.70 -16.50 -1.42
N GLY A 165 4.20 -15.47 -2.14
CA GLY A 165 4.15 -14.11 -1.65
C GLY A 165 3.32 -13.99 -0.37
N LYS A 166 2.13 -14.59 -0.34
CA LYS A 166 1.26 -14.61 0.84
C LYS A 166 1.88 -15.35 2.02
N MET A 167 2.52 -16.49 1.78
CA MET A 167 3.14 -17.29 2.84
C MET A 167 4.36 -16.57 3.44
N LYS A 168 5.18 -15.88 2.64
CA LYS A 168 6.28 -15.05 3.13
C LYS A 168 5.80 -13.86 3.95
N GLY A 169 4.66 -13.27 3.59
CA GLY A 169 4.07 -12.11 4.26
C GLY A 169 3.24 -12.41 5.53
N LEU A 170 3.12 -13.66 5.99
CA LEU A 170 2.23 -14.04 7.10
C LEU A 170 2.48 -13.28 8.40
N ASN A 171 3.73 -12.94 8.69
CA ASN A 171 4.10 -12.22 9.91
C ASN A 171 4.11 -10.70 9.74
N MET A 172 4.01 -10.22 8.49
CA MET A 172 4.14 -8.81 8.10
C MET A 172 2.79 -8.18 7.74
N SER A 173 1.74 -8.99 7.65
CA SER A 173 0.42 -8.55 7.20
C SER A 173 -0.70 -9.39 7.80
N SER A 174 -1.87 -8.79 7.95
CA SER A 174 -3.09 -9.51 8.30
C SER A 174 -3.94 -9.73 7.05
N THR A 175 -4.41 -10.95 6.83
CA THR A 175 -5.37 -11.25 5.75
C THR A 175 -6.52 -12.05 6.31
N TYR A 176 -7.73 -11.55 6.12
CA TYR A 176 -8.98 -12.18 6.55
C TYR A 176 -9.90 -12.44 5.37
N TYR A 177 -10.68 -13.49 5.46
CA TYR A 177 -11.68 -13.82 4.44
C TYR A 177 -12.91 -14.51 5.05
N LEU A 178 -14.00 -14.45 4.32
CA LEU A 178 -15.23 -15.18 4.59
C LEU A 178 -15.39 -16.29 3.58
N GLU A 179 -15.87 -17.44 4.04
CA GLU A 179 -16.00 -18.64 3.24
C GLU A 179 -17.45 -19.12 3.18
N GLU A 180 -17.87 -19.55 1.98
CA GLU A 180 -19.13 -20.25 1.74
C GLU A 180 -18.85 -21.46 0.83
N ASN A 181 -19.37 -22.64 1.21
CA ASN A 181 -19.17 -23.88 0.44
C ASN A 181 -17.69 -24.15 0.09
N ASN A 182 -16.80 -23.98 1.06
CA ASN A 182 -15.35 -24.16 0.92
C ASN A 182 -14.67 -23.24 -0.11
N LYS A 183 -15.25 -22.06 -0.38
CA LYS A 183 -14.70 -21.04 -1.28
C LYS A 183 -14.72 -19.68 -0.61
N ALA A 184 -13.65 -18.90 -0.75
CA ALA A 184 -13.65 -17.53 -0.30
C ALA A 184 -14.66 -16.70 -1.10
N VAL A 185 -15.47 -15.89 -0.41
CA VAL A 185 -16.49 -15.03 -1.01
C VAL A 185 -16.24 -13.54 -0.74
N SER A 186 -15.45 -13.22 0.28
CA SER A 186 -15.00 -11.85 0.55
C SER A 186 -13.66 -11.89 1.26
N THR A 187 -12.80 -10.91 1.04
CA THR A 187 -11.49 -10.80 1.66
C THR A 187 -11.10 -9.35 1.96
N VAL A 188 -10.19 -9.17 2.91
CA VAL A 188 -9.47 -7.93 3.23
C VAL A 188 -8.07 -8.30 3.69
N ALA A 189 -7.10 -7.47 3.35
CA ALA A 189 -5.72 -7.67 3.79
C ALA A 189 -5.06 -6.33 4.15
N THR A 190 -3.92 -6.41 4.84
CA THR A 190 -2.99 -5.30 4.99
C THR A 190 -1.66 -5.59 4.31
N THR A 191 -0.90 -4.54 4.06
CA THR A 191 0.49 -4.58 3.60
C THR A 191 1.22 -3.35 4.13
N ALA A 192 2.53 -3.27 3.95
CA ALA A 192 3.34 -2.13 4.36
C ALA A 192 3.01 -1.67 5.79
N GLU A 193 3.01 -2.59 6.74
CA GLU A 193 2.76 -2.29 8.15
C GLU A 193 3.98 -1.60 8.76
N THR A 194 3.78 -0.39 9.29
CA THR A 194 4.80 0.36 10.02
C THR A 194 4.56 0.31 11.53
N THR A 195 5.41 0.97 12.31
CA THR A 195 5.22 1.12 13.75
C THR A 195 3.87 1.74 14.12
N ILE A 196 3.29 2.62 13.28
CA ILE A 196 2.09 3.42 13.60
C ILE A 196 0.89 3.21 12.69
N ASN A 197 1.06 2.61 11.52
CA ASN A 197 -0.04 2.42 10.55
C ASN A 197 0.14 1.17 9.69
N ALA A 198 -0.91 0.85 8.92
CA ALA A 198 -0.87 -0.21 7.91
C ALA A 198 -1.74 0.16 6.70
N MET A 199 -1.32 -0.29 5.50
CA MET A 199 -2.06 -0.11 4.27
C MET A 199 -3.08 -1.23 4.09
N VAL A 200 -4.36 -0.89 3.95
CA VAL A 200 -5.41 -1.85 3.60
C VAL A 200 -5.39 -2.10 2.10
N VAL A 201 -5.38 -3.37 1.74
CA VAL A 201 -5.39 -3.84 0.36
C VAL A 201 -6.34 -5.03 0.19
N GLY A 202 -6.61 -5.41 -1.05
CA GLY A 202 -7.32 -6.64 -1.33
C GLY A 202 -8.75 -6.69 -0.78
N VAL A 203 -9.44 -5.56 -0.66
CA VAL A 203 -10.85 -5.51 -0.25
C VAL A 203 -11.71 -5.97 -1.42
N ALA A 204 -12.10 -7.22 -1.41
CA ALA A 204 -12.85 -7.84 -2.51
C ALA A 204 -14.08 -8.60 -2.00
N THR A 205 -15.12 -8.62 -2.80
CA THR A 205 -16.30 -9.47 -2.59
C THR A 205 -16.77 -9.99 -3.93
N LYS A 206 -16.92 -11.32 -4.01
CA LYS A 206 -17.47 -12.02 -5.18
C LYS A 206 -18.81 -11.39 -5.59
N GLU A 207 -19.03 -11.18 -6.88
CA GLU A 207 -20.19 -10.47 -7.38
C GLU A 207 -21.52 -11.05 -6.85
N SER A 208 -21.68 -12.35 -6.89
CA SER A 208 -22.89 -13.04 -6.38
C SER A 208 -23.12 -12.90 -4.87
N SER A 209 -22.11 -12.44 -4.11
CA SER A 209 -22.16 -12.24 -2.65
C SER A 209 -22.15 -10.77 -2.25
N ARG A 210 -22.17 -9.83 -3.22
CA ARG A 210 -22.25 -8.39 -2.96
C ARG A 210 -23.58 -7.99 -2.33
N ASN A 211 -23.64 -6.74 -1.82
CA ASN A 211 -24.82 -6.14 -1.15
C ASN A 211 -25.27 -6.84 0.16
N ARG A 212 -24.43 -7.69 0.74
CA ARG A 212 -24.66 -8.38 2.02
C ARG A 212 -23.84 -7.79 3.18
N GLY A 213 -23.09 -6.72 2.93
CA GLY A 213 -22.24 -6.08 3.92
C GLY A 213 -20.97 -6.84 4.28
N LEU A 214 -20.56 -7.87 3.53
CA LEU A 214 -19.43 -8.74 3.87
C LEU A 214 -18.11 -7.99 3.95
N ALA A 215 -17.80 -7.13 2.96
CA ALA A 215 -16.61 -6.29 3.00
C ALA A 215 -16.60 -5.33 4.20
N THR A 216 -17.75 -4.74 4.54
CA THR A 216 -17.90 -3.88 5.73
C THR A 216 -17.58 -4.62 7.01
N LYS A 217 -18.09 -5.85 7.18
CA LYS A 217 -17.84 -6.70 8.35
C LYS A 217 -16.36 -7.06 8.49
N LEU A 218 -15.71 -7.44 7.39
CA LEU A 218 -14.27 -7.70 7.36
C LEU A 218 -13.45 -6.45 7.71
N MET A 219 -13.81 -5.30 7.16
CA MET A 219 -13.16 -4.02 7.47
C MET A 219 -13.30 -3.66 8.94
N ILE A 220 -14.49 -3.82 9.54
CA ILE A 220 -14.71 -3.58 10.96
C ILE A 220 -13.81 -4.46 11.81
N HIS A 221 -13.72 -5.75 11.49
CA HIS A 221 -12.83 -6.67 12.19
C HIS A 221 -11.36 -6.19 12.12
N LEU A 222 -10.90 -5.88 10.92
CA LEU A 222 -9.53 -5.39 10.69
C LEU A 222 -9.26 -4.08 11.45
N MET A 223 -10.19 -3.12 11.39
CA MET A 223 -10.07 -1.85 12.10
C MET A 223 -9.97 -2.05 13.61
N ASN A 224 -10.79 -2.95 14.20
CA ASN A 224 -10.72 -3.25 15.62
C ASN A 224 -9.40 -3.91 16.03
N GLU A 225 -8.84 -4.82 15.18
CA GLU A 225 -7.52 -5.40 15.42
C GLU A 225 -6.43 -4.32 15.43
N TYR A 226 -6.42 -3.42 14.44
CA TYR A 226 -5.39 -2.39 14.33
C TYR A 226 -5.53 -1.30 15.40
N LYS A 227 -6.76 -1.02 15.85
CA LYS A 227 -6.99 -0.21 17.06
C LYS A 227 -6.32 -0.81 18.28
N GLN A 228 -6.45 -2.12 18.51
CA GLN A 228 -5.81 -2.80 19.64
C GLN A 228 -4.27 -2.74 19.55
N LYS A 229 -3.73 -2.69 18.34
CA LYS A 229 -2.29 -2.48 18.10
C LYS A 229 -1.86 -1.01 18.25
N ASN A 230 -2.75 -0.08 18.53
CA ASN A 230 -2.53 1.38 18.50
C ASN A 230 -2.03 1.88 17.13
N LYS A 231 -2.49 1.28 16.05
CA LYS A 231 -2.17 1.65 14.68
C LYS A 231 -3.43 2.14 13.96
N TYR A 232 -3.26 3.13 13.09
CA TYR A 232 -4.33 3.54 12.19
C TYR A 232 -4.18 2.88 10.81
N LEU A 233 -5.22 2.99 10.00
CA LEU A 233 -5.27 2.38 8.68
C LEU A 233 -5.35 3.44 7.59
N CYS A 234 -4.70 3.17 6.47
CA CYS A 234 -4.84 3.94 5.24
C CYS A 234 -5.09 3.01 4.05
N LEU A 235 -5.62 3.56 2.96
CA LEU A 235 -5.92 2.81 1.75
C LEU A 235 -5.96 3.72 0.52
N PHE A 236 -5.84 3.09 -0.66
CA PHE A 236 -6.13 3.70 -1.95
C PHE A 236 -7.44 3.16 -2.51
N TYR A 237 -8.18 3.99 -3.25
CA TYR A 237 -9.33 3.55 -4.02
C TYR A 237 -9.59 4.48 -5.21
N ASP A 238 -10.16 3.94 -6.27
CA ASP A 238 -10.65 4.66 -7.45
C ASP A 238 -12.15 4.45 -7.66
N ASN A 239 -12.73 3.37 -7.10
CA ASN A 239 -14.12 3.03 -7.22
C ASN A 239 -14.97 3.81 -6.20
N PRO A 240 -15.89 4.73 -6.62
CA PRO A 240 -16.72 5.52 -5.72
C PRO A 240 -17.62 4.68 -4.80
N LYS A 241 -18.04 3.48 -5.24
CA LYS A 241 -18.85 2.57 -4.42
C LYS A 241 -18.04 2.03 -3.24
N ALA A 242 -16.78 1.68 -3.47
CA ALA A 242 -15.84 1.30 -2.39
C ALA A 242 -15.57 2.50 -1.47
N GLY A 243 -15.33 3.69 -2.03
CA GLY A 243 -15.16 4.92 -1.27
C GLY A 243 -16.32 5.22 -0.32
N ALA A 244 -17.57 4.96 -0.73
CA ALA A 244 -18.74 5.14 0.11
C ALA A 244 -18.74 4.18 1.33
N ILE A 245 -18.17 2.98 1.20
CA ILE A 245 -18.00 2.05 2.33
C ILE A 245 -16.95 2.61 3.28
N TYR A 246 -15.77 3.01 2.77
CA TYR A 246 -14.66 3.50 3.58
C TYR A 246 -15.04 4.77 4.36
N LYS A 247 -15.74 5.71 3.72
CA LYS A 247 -16.22 6.95 4.37
C LYS A 247 -17.20 6.66 5.53
N ARG A 248 -18.10 5.68 5.38
CA ARG A 248 -19.00 5.25 6.48
C ARG A 248 -18.25 4.59 7.63
N LEU A 249 -17.09 4.00 7.36
CA LEU A 249 -16.22 3.40 8.37
C LEU A 249 -15.25 4.42 9.02
N GLY A 250 -15.35 5.70 8.64
CA GLY A 250 -14.55 6.77 9.23
C GLY A 250 -13.27 7.12 8.48
N PHE A 251 -13.01 6.51 7.32
CA PHE A 251 -11.93 6.95 6.46
C PHE A 251 -12.24 8.32 5.85
N LYS A 252 -11.23 9.18 5.81
CA LYS A 252 -11.29 10.51 5.19
C LYS A 252 -10.29 10.60 4.07
N ASP A 253 -10.75 11.12 2.91
CA ASP A 253 -9.84 11.42 1.81
C ASP A 253 -8.92 12.57 2.25
N THR A 254 -7.63 12.38 2.15
CA THR A 254 -6.62 13.35 2.57
C THR A 254 -5.77 13.83 1.41
N GLU A 255 -5.59 12.99 0.40
CA GLU A 255 -4.75 13.31 -0.75
C GLU A 255 -5.21 12.56 -2.01
N LYS A 256 -4.64 12.92 -3.15
CA LYS A 256 -4.66 12.14 -4.38
C LYS A 256 -3.32 11.45 -4.58
N TRP A 257 -3.38 10.18 -4.90
CA TRP A 257 -2.23 9.37 -5.22
C TRP A 257 -2.22 8.97 -6.68
N VAL A 258 -1.06 8.84 -7.27
CA VAL A 258 -0.90 8.39 -8.65
C VAL A 258 -0.06 7.14 -8.68
N MET A 259 -0.51 6.17 -9.46
CA MET A 259 0.29 5.04 -9.92
C MET A 259 0.54 5.23 -11.42
N MET A 260 1.79 5.41 -11.80
CA MET A 260 2.22 5.34 -13.18
C MET A 260 2.68 3.91 -13.48
N THR A 261 2.20 3.32 -14.58
CA THR A 261 2.53 1.95 -15.00
C THR A 261 3.12 2.00 -16.40
N LYS A 262 4.25 1.35 -16.58
CA LYS A 262 4.92 1.26 -17.87
C LYS A 262 4.07 0.50 -18.89
N ARG A 263 3.96 1.01 -20.11
CA ARG A 263 3.20 0.38 -21.21
C ARG A 263 3.91 -0.84 -21.78
#